data_3ea6dba21170b5a94b96b1dfa2f58486
#
_entry.id   3ea6dba21170b5a94b96b1dfa2f58486
#
_cell.length_a   1.000
_cell.length_b   1.000
_cell.length_c   1.000
_cell.angle_alpha   90.00
_cell.angle_beta   90.00
_cell.angle_gamma   90.00
#
_symmetry.space_group_name_H-M   'P 1'
#
loop_
_entity.id
_entity.type
_entity.pdbx_description
1 polymer ?
#
loop_
_entity_poly.entity_id
_entity_poly.type
_entity_poly.pdbx_seq_one_letter_code
_entity_poly.pdbx_strand_id
1 'polypeptide(L)'
;MQLERHRARRYAFHASIELTDLESETQIKGQTSDLSLFGCHVDTLKLLSAGTKVRIKISHRSESFEVLGKVVYSLQNQGMGIHFASIEPNDQLVLDKWIAERRDPREQR
;
A
#
# COMPACT_ATOMS: atom_id res chain seq x y z
N MET A 1 15.69 -2.66 17.06
CA MET A 1 14.91 -1.46 16.95
C MET A 1 13.98 -1.49 15.78
N GLN A 2 12.82 -1.04 16.00
CA GLN A 2 11.77 -1.06 15.00
C GLN A 2 11.63 0.27 14.28
N LEU A 3 12.38 1.25 14.71
CA LEU A 3 12.16 2.61 14.24
C LEU A 3 12.51 2.79 12.78
N GLU A 4 13.49 2.05 12.29
CA GLU A 4 13.89 2.20 10.88
C GLU A 4 12.76 1.85 9.93
N ARG A 5 11.90 0.93 10.32
CA ARG A 5 10.80 0.55 9.43
C ARG A 5 9.81 1.67 9.23
N HIS A 6 9.71 2.57 10.22
CA HIS A 6 8.80 3.69 10.10
C HIS A 6 9.34 4.79 9.22
N ARG A 7 10.58 4.63 8.80
CA ARG A 7 11.25 5.62 7.96
C ARG A 7 11.48 5.14 6.57
N ALA A 8 10.80 4.06 6.16
CA ALA A 8 10.88 3.61 4.80
C ALA A 8 10.46 4.74 3.90
N ARG A 9 11.24 4.96 2.87
CA ARG A 9 10.99 6.05 1.95
C ARG A 9 9.70 5.82 1.21
N ARG A 10 8.92 6.88 1.09
CA ARG A 10 7.67 6.85 0.34
C ARG A 10 7.88 7.56 -0.98
N TYR A 11 7.36 6.96 -2.03
CA TYR A 11 7.50 7.50 -3.38
C TYR A 11 6.13 7.78 -3.94
N ALA A 12 5.99 8.88 -4.67
CA ALA A 12 4.76 9.14 -5.40
C ALA A 12 4.53 7.97 -6.35
N PHE A 13 3.34 7.38 -6.29
CA PHE A 13 3.07 6.19 -7.09
C PHE A 13 1.56 6.06 -7.26
N HIS A 14 1.10 6.21 -8.49
CA HIS A 14 -0.31 6.19 -8.80
C HIS A 14 -0.67 4.86 -9.46
N ALA A 15 -1.42 4.05 -8.76
CA ALA A 15 -1.80 2.73 -9.23
C ALA A 15 -3.22 2.43 -8.76
N SER A 16 -3.87 1.51 -9.45
CA SER A 16 -5.19 1.04 -9.04
C SER A 16 -5.04 0.16 -7.82
N ILE A 17 -5.96 0.29 -6.88
CA ILE A 17 -5.94 -0.52 -5.67
C ILE A 17 -7.34 -1.00 -5.36
N GLU A 18 -7.43 -2.26 -4.95
CA GLU A 18 -8.66 -2.86 -4.45
C GLU A 18 -8.41 -3.31 -3.03
N LEU A 19 -9.31 -2.91 -2.15
CA LEU A 19 -9.25 -3.27 -0.74
C LEU A 19 -10.45 -4.12 -0.41
N THR A 20 -10.23 -5.24 0.27
CA THR A 20 -11.32 -6.08 0.75
C THR A 20 -11.22 -6.15 2.27
N ASP A 21 -12.28 -5.67 2.93
CA ASP A 21 -12.40 -5.81 4.39
C ASP A 21 -12.53 -7.29 4.69
N LEU A 22 -11.61 -7.84 5.47
CA LEU A 22 -11.58 -9.28 5.71
C LEU A 22 -12.78 -9.77 6.54
N GLU A 23 -13.40 -8.88 7.28
CA GLU A 23 -14.51 -9.25 8.13
C GLU A 23 -15.84 -9.17 7.37
N SER A 24 -16.10 -8.04 6.75
CA SER A 24 -17.38 -7.81 6.06
C SER A 24 -17.35 -8.22 4.59
N GLU A 25 -16.15 -8.44 4.04
CA GLU A 25 -15.93 -8.72 2.62
C GLU A 25 -16.36 -7.59 1.70
N THR A 26 -16.53 -6.41 2.25
CA THR A 26 -16.80 -5.21 1.47
C THR A 26 -15.55 -4.86 0.66
N GLN A 27 -15.75 -4.55 -0.62
CA GLN A 27 -14.65 -4.15 -1.50
C GLN A 27 -14.71 -2.67 -1.79
N ILE A 28 -13.54 -2.05 -1.78
CA ILE A 28 -13.40 -0.64 -2.09
C ILE A 28 -12.31 -0.50 -3.13
N LYS A 29 -12.57 0.33 -4.14
CA LYS A 29 -11.60 0.61 -5.19
C LYS A 29 -11.14 2.04 -5.07
N GLY A 30 -9.88 2.27 -5.40
CA GLY A 30 -9.31 3.60 -5.34
C GLY A 30 -8.01 3.65 -6.09
N GLN A 31 -7.21 4.66 -5.78
CA GLN A 31 -5.88 4.81 -6.34
C GLN A 31 -4.89 5.11 -5.25
N THR A 32 -3.68 4.58 -5.39
CA THR A 32 -2.62 4.97 -4.48
C THR A 32 -2.13 6.36 -4.86
N SER A 33 -1.64 7.10 -3.89
CA SER A 33 -0.93 8.35 -4.15
C SER A 33 0.54 8.22 -3.78
N ASP A 34 0.88 7.30 -2.88
CA ASP A 34 2.26 6.99 -2.58
C ASP A 34 2.40 5.53 -2.22
N LEU A 35 3.64 5.06 -2.22
CA LEU A 35 3.96 3.67 -1.94
C LEU A 35 5.32 3.58 -1.28
N SER A 36 5.43 2.69 -0.31
CA SER A 36 6.71 2.35 0.32
C SER A 36 6.76 0.84 0.49
N LEU A 37 7.87 0.35 1.02
CA LEU A 37 7.98 -1.08 1.30
C LEU A 37 7.02 -1.55 2.39
N PHE A 38 6.48 -0.63 3.19
CA PHE A 38 5.66 -1.01 4.33
C PHE A 38 4.23 -0.51 4.27
N GLY A 39 3.85 0.19 3.21
CA GLY A 39 2.49 0.67 3.12
C GLY A 39 2.26 1.64 1.99
N CYS A 40 1.05 2.18 1.97
CA CYS A 40 0.67 3.13 0.91
C CYS A 40 -0.43 4.05 1.44
N HIS A 41 -0.65 5.13 0.70
CA HIS A 41 -1.80 5.98 0.93
C HIS A 41 -2.79 5.75 -0.21
N VAL A 42 -4.07 5.64 0.12
CA VAL A 42 -5.13 5.37 -0.83
C VAL A 42 -6.07 6.55 -0.90
N ASP A 43 -6.25 7.06 -2.12
CA ASP A 43 -7.23 8.11 -2.37
C ASP A 43 -8.55 7.44 -2.70
N THR A 44 -9.54 7.68 -1.86
CA THR A 44 -10.88 7.13 -2.05
C THR A 44 -11.85 7.94 -1.21
N LEU A 45 -13.09 8.00 -1.66
CA LEU A 45 -14.15 8.65 -0.89
C LEU A 45 -14.81 7.69 0.07
N LYS A 46 -14.59 6.37 -0.12
CA LYS A 46 -15.17 5.38 0.78
C LYS A 46 -14.10 4.92 1.74
N LEU A 47 -14.29 5.23 3.00
CA LEU A 47 -13.29 5.00 4.03
C LEU A 47 -13.66 3.81 4.88
N LEU A 48 -12.62 3.04 5.24
CA LEU A 48 -12.74 2.00 6.26
C LEU A 48 -12.11 2.54 7.54
N SER A 49 -12.61 2.08 8.65
CA SER A 49 -12.13 2.55 9.94
C SER A 49 -10.68 2.14 10.19
N ALA A 50 -9.96 2.99 10.90
CA ALA A 50 -8.62 2.61 11.35
C ALA A 50 -8.72 1.33 12.16
N GLY A 51 -7.77 0.42 11.93
CA GLY A 51 -7.77 -0.88 12.57
C GLY A 51 -8.37 -1.99 11.71
N THR A 52 -9.07 -1.65 10.64
CA THR A 52 -9.68 -2.64 9.76
C THR A 52 -8.60 -3.46 9.06
N LYS A 53 -8.71 -4.78 9.12
CA LYS A 53 -7.80 -5.67 8.41
C LYS A 53 -8.31 -5.87 7.00
N VAL A 54 -7.40 -5.78 6.05
CA VAL A 54 -7.78 -5.78 4.63
C VAL A 54 -6.86 -6.66 3.81
N ARG A 55 -7.42 -7.19 2.73
CA ARG A 55 -6.63 -7.77 1.65
C ARG A 55 -6.52 -6.72 0.58
N ILE A 56 -5.33 -6.52 0.06
CA ILE A 56 -5.04 -5.44 -0.86
C ILE A 56 -4.49 -6.01 -2.14
N LYS A 57 -4.99 -5.51 -3.26
CA LYS A 57 -4.40 -5.81 -4.57
C LYS A 57 -4.07 -4.49 -5.24
N ILE A 58 -2.80 -4.29 -5.55
CA ILE A 58 -2.35 -3.08 -6.23
C ILE A 58 -1.89 -3.48 -7.63
N SER A 59 -2.43 -2.78 -8.62
CA SER A 59 -2.15 -3.10 -10.02
C SER A 59 -1.57 -1.88 -10.72
N HIS A 60 -0.49 -2.10 -11.47
CA HIS A 60 0.18 -1.03 -12.19
C HIS A 60 0.70 -1.61 -13.50
N ARG A 61 0.21 -1.05 -14.60
CA ARG A 61 0.51 -1.56 -15.93
C ARG A 61 0.05 -3.01 -16.01
N SER A 62 0.91 -3.94 -16.33
CA SER A 62 0.49 -5.34 -16.47
C SER A 62 0.89 -6.18 -15.28
N GLU A 63 1.29 -5.56 -14.18
CA GLU A 63 1.71 -6.28 -12.99
C GLU A 63 0.81 -5.95 -11.83
N SER A 64 0.76 -6.86 -10.85
CA SER A 64 0.03 -6.60 -9.62
C SER A 64 0.68 -7.39 -8.48
N PHE A 65 0.40 -6.96 -7.26
CA PHE A 65 0.75 -7.77 -6.10
C PHE A 65 -0.36 -7.69 -5.07
N GLU A 66 -0.41 -8.71 -4.22
CA GLU A 66 -1.39 -8.77 -3.15
C GLU A 66 -0.68 -8.81 -1.81
N VAL A 67 -1.33 -8.23 -0.82
CA VAL A 67 -0.75 -8.13 0.50
C VAL A 67 -1.88 -8.05 1.52
N LEU A 68 -1.63 -8.57 2.72
CA LEU A 68 -2.54 -8.38 3.83
C LEU A 68 -2.05 -7.19 4.63
N GLY A 69 -2.98 -6.35 5.04
CA GLY A 69 -2.60 -5.15 5.76
C GLY A 69 -3.68 -4.67 6.69
N LYS A 70 -3.48 -3.46 7.17
CA LYS A 70 -4.39 -2.86 8.11
C LYS A 70 -4.48 -1.36 7.84
N VAL A 71 -5.69 -0.82 7.97
CA VAL A 71 -5.89 0.62 7.88
C VAL A 71 -5.32 1.24 9.15
N VAL A 72 -4.37 2.15 9.00
CA VAL A 72 -3.74 2.77 10.17
C VAL A 72 -4.29 4.17 10.44
N TYR A 73 -4.82 4.85 9.42
CA TYR A 73 -5.57 6.08 9.62
C TYR A 73 -6.56 6.24 8.49
N SER A 74 -7.60 7.01 8.77
CA SER A 74 -8.68 7.24 7.82
C SER A 74 -9.12 8.69 8.00
N LEU A 75 -8.97 9.50 6.96
CA LEU A 75 -9.21 10.93 7.05
C LEU A 75 -10.24 11.33 6.00
N GLN A 76 -11.30 11.95 6.46
CA GLN A 76 -12.38 12.39 5.59
C GLN A 76 -11.81 13.30 4.50
N ASN A 77 -12.19 13.02 3.26
CA ASN A 77 -11.75 13.78 2.07
C ASN A 77 -10.27 13.67 1.77
N GLN A 78 -9.54 12.79 2.48
CA GLN A 78 -8.10 12.63 2.24
C GLN A 78 -7.69 11.20 2.00
N GLY A 79 -8.57 10.24 2.29
CA GLY A 79 -8.26 8.84 2.04
C GLY A 79 -7.75 8.09 3.26
N MET A 80 -7.03 7.02 3.02
CA MET A 80 -6.60 6.11 4.08
C MET A 80 -5.12 5.79 3.96
N GLY A 81 -4.49 5.59 5.11
CA GLY A 81 -3.14 5.04 5.16
C GLY A 81 -3.22 3.57 5.48
N ILE A 82 -2.47 2.77 4.73
CA ILE A 82 -2.46 1.32 4.87
C ILE A 82 -1.06 0.86 5.24
N HIS A 83 -0.98 -0.01 6.23
CA HIS A 83 0.28 -0.66 6.61
C HIS A 83 0.24 -2.10 6.12
N PHE A 84 1.30 -2.53 5.43
CA PHE A 84 1.40 -3.90 4.95
C PHE A 84 1.86 -4.79 6.10
N ALA A 85 1.11 -5.83 6.38
CA ALA A 85 1.39 -6.71 7.53
C ALA A 85 2.00 -8.03 7.11
N SER A 86 1.57 -8.60 5.98
CA SER A 86 2.03 -9.91 5.56
C SER A 86 1.95 -10.01 4.05
N ILE A 87 3.06 -10.36 3.42
CA ILE A 87 3.13 -10.43 1.97
C ILE A 87 3.88 -11.71 1.58
N GLU A 88 3.39 -12.38 0.54
CA GLU A 88 4.01 -13.60 0.05
C GLU A 88 5.25 -13.27 -0.77
N PRO A 89 6.21 -14.21 -0.88
CA PRO A 89 7.47 -13.92 -1.57
C PRO A 89 7.32 -13.43 -3.00
N ASN A 90 6.42 -14.02 -3.78
CA ASN A 90 6.22 -13.57 -5.16
C ASN A 90 5.68 -12.15 -5.22
N ASP A 91 4.79 -11.81 -4.32
CA ASP A 91 4.24 -10.46 -4.25
C ASP A 91 5.30 -9.48 -3.78
N GLN A 92 6.14 -9.90 -2.85
CA GLN A 92 7.22 -9.07 -2.37
C GLN A 92 8.17 -8.69 -3.51
N LEU A 93 8.42 -9.61 -4.42
CA LEU A 93 9.30 -9.33 -5.55
C LEU A 93 8.75 -8.21 -6.43
N VAL A 94 7.43 -8.20 -6.65
CA VAL A 94 6.83 -7.14 -7.45
C VAL A 94 6.96 -5.80 -6.73
N LEU A 95 6.64 -5.77 -5.45
CA LEU A 95 6.76 -4.55 -4.67
C LEU A 95 8.20 -4.04 -4.68
N ASP A 96 9.17 -4.93 -4.44
CA ASP A 96 10.58 -4.54 -4.43
C ASP A 96 10.99 -3.95 -5.78
N LYS A 97 10.52 -4.55 -6.87
CA LYS A 97 10.83 -4.07 -8.21
C LYS A 97 10.28 -2.66 -8.43
N TRP A 98 9.03 -2.44 -8.05
CA TRP A 98 8.41 -1.12 -8.24
C TRP A 98 9.13 -0.05 -7.43
N ILE A 99 9.50 -0.37 -6.20
CA ILE A 99 10.23 0.58 -5.36
C ILE A 99 11.60 0.87 -5.96
N ALA A 100 12.30 -0.18 -6.42
CA ALA A 100 13.61 0.01 -7.02
C ALA A 100 13.55 0.91 -8.25
N GLU A 101 12.47 0.80 -9.03
CA GLU A 101 12.31 1.63 -10.23
C GLU A 101 12.06 3.09 -9.90
N ARG A 102 11.62 3.41 -8.69
CA ARG A 102 11.35 4.78 -8.26
C ARG A 102 12.56 5.44 -7.63
N ARG A 103 13.55 4.65 -7.21
CA ARG A 103 14.70 5.22 -6.53
C ARG A 103 15.57 6.00 -7.49
N ASP A 104 16.07 7.14 -7.00
CA ASP A 104 17.10 7.89 -7.70
C ASP A 104 18.37 7.04 -7.65
N PRO A 105 19.03 6.79 -8.80
CA PRO A 105 20.27 6.00 -8.77
C PRO A 105 21.29 6.49 -7.76
N ARG A 106 21.31 7.78 -7.47
CA ARG A 106 22.27 8.31 -6.51
C ARG A 106 21.99 7.88 -5.09
N GLU A 107 20.78 7.44 -4.79
CA GLU A 107 20.44 6.99 -3.44
C GLU A 107 20.98 5.60 -3.16
N GLN A 108 21.46 4.92 -4.16
CA GLN A 108 21.92 3.55 -3.99
C GLN A 108 23.41 3.46 -3.66
N ARG A 109 24.05 4.56 -3.47
CA ARG A 109 25.48 4.60 -3.17
C ARG A 109 25.77 4.65 -1.70
#